data_babf1188aecd6ef095fcf8a127b0aeed
#
_entry.id   babf1188aecd6ef095fcf8a127b0aeed
#
_cell.length_a   1.000
_cell.length_b   1.000
_cell.length_c   1.000
_cell.angle_alpha   90.00
_cell.angle_beta   90.00
_cell.angle_gamma   90.00
#
_symmetry.space_group_name_H-M   'P 1'
#
loop_
_entity.id
_entity.type
_entity.pdbx_description
1 polymer ?
#
loop_
_entity_poly.entity_id
_entity_poly.type
_entity_poly.pdbx_seq_one_letter_code
_entity_poly.pdbx_strand_id
1 'polypeptide(L)'
;MAIYNYIALKNNKDIVKGKVNAEDLREARESIRSLGFIPTKVYEEKTKSEEDSEKKTEVKGGKIKKLGLQDRMDFTSTLQILAQSGIPIIESLMFIENDAAKLKVRLVAKELRRQIMAGATFADTIAKYPDQFGQIYIGLVKAGEDSGELEKTLQRLLELLGKEAAIRGKVIGT
;
A
#
# COMPACT_ATOMS: atom_id res chain seq x y z
N MET A 1 11.09 28.03 13.97
CA MET A 1 11.45 27.46 12.66
C MET A 1 11.71 25.97 12.84
N ALA A 2 10.95 25.14 12.18
CA ALA A 2 11.13 23.69 12.16
C ALA A 2 11.63 23.23 10.79
N ILE A 3 12.33 22.11 10.75
CA ILE A 3 12.78 21.51 9.50
C ILE A 3 11.74 20.49 9.06
N TYR A 4 11.22 20.64 7.85
CA TYR A 4 10.27 19.72 7.25
C TYR A 4 10.94 18.93 6.14
N ASN A 5 10.86 17.61 6.23
CA ASN A 5 11.23 16.73 5.14
C ASN A 5 10.04 16.60 4.18
N TYR A 6 10.30 16.61 2.89
CA TYR A 6 9.25 16.46 1.91
C TYR A 6 9.59 15.45 0.81
N ILE A 7 8.54 14.87 0.30
CA ILE A 7 8.54 14.11 -0.94
C ILE A 7 7.61 14.84 -1.90
N ALA A 8 8.10 15.20 -3.06
CA ALA A 8 7.37 15.98 -4.05
C ALA A 8 7.59 15.44 -5.46
N LEU A 9 6.67 15.76 -6.36
CA LEU A 9 6.77 15.43 -7.77
C LEU A 9 7.30 16.62 -8.56
N LYS A 10 8.32 16.39 -9.38
CA LYS A 10 8.81 17.31 -10.37
C LYS A 10 8.27 16.89 -11.74
N ASN A 11 7.63 17.81 -12.45
CA ASN A 11 7.07 17.56 -13.79
C ASN A 11 6.10 16.36 -13.87
N ASN A 12 5.35 16.09 -12.82
CA ASN A 12 4.41 14.96 -12.71
C ASN A 12 5.01 13.55 -12.89
N LYS A 13 6.32 13.39 -12.92
CA LYS A 13 6.99 12.11 -13.18
C LYS A 13 8.09 11.76 -12.19
N ASP A 14 8.89 12.75 -11.80
CA ASP A 14 10.08 12.51 -11.00
C ASP A 14 9.81 12.76 -9.51
N ILE A 15 10.15 11.80 -8.67
CA ILE A 15 10.05 11.94 -7.22
C ILE A 15 11.30 12.63 -6.71
N VAL A 16 11.12 13.78 -6.07
CA VAL A 16 12.18 14.56 -5.43
C VAL A 16 11.98 14.55 -3.92
N LYS A 17 13.04 14.30 -3.18
CA LYS A 17 13.08 14.38 -1.73
C LYS A 17 13.98 15.54 -1.32
N GLY A 18 13.55 16.31 -0.31
CA GLY A 18 14.33 17.43 0.17
C GLY A 18 13.89 17.87 1.56
N LYS A 19 14.55 18.92 2.05
CA LYS A 19 14.22 19.56 3.32
C LYS A 19 13.91 21.03 3.10
N VAL A 20 12.95 21.54 3.86
CA VAL A 20 12.55 22.97 3.84
C VAL A 20 12.38 23.44 5.28
N ASN A 21 12.81 24.67 5.55
CA ASN A 21 12.58 25.33 6.83
C ASN A 21 11.27 26.10 6.75
N ALA A 22 10.40 25.89 7.72
CA ALA A 22 9.12 26.56 7.82
C ALA A 22 8.67 26.67 9.29
N GLU A 23 7.77 27.56 9.58
CA GLU A 23 7.19 27.67 10.92
C GLU A 23 6.07 26.65 11.14
N ASP A 24 5.35 26.33 10.08
CA ASP A 24 4.29 25.33 10.12
C ASP A 24 4.24 24.48 8.82
N LEU A 25 3.38 23.49 8.84
CA LEU A 25 3.19 22.55 7.71
C LEU A 25 2.62 23.25 6.47
N ARG A 26 1.86 24.31 6.66
CA ARG A 26 1.25 25.10 5.58
C ARG A 26 2.32 25.88 4.82
N GLU A 27 3.16 26.59 5.56
CA GLU A 27 4.29 27.33 5.01
C GLU A 27 5.29 26.39 4.31
N ALA A 28 5.54 25.21 4.89
CA ALA A 28 6.37 24.18 4.27
C ALA A 28 5.83 23.78 2.88
N ARG A 29 4.53 23.55 2.77
CA ARG A 29 3.89 23.21 1.48
C ARG A 29 3.95 24.34 0.46
N GLU A 30 3.77 25.56 0.90
CA GLU A 30 3.87 26.74 0.02
C GLU A 30 5.30 26.93 -0.49
N SER A 31 6.29 26.74 0.35
CA SER A 31 7.70 26.79 -0.01
C SER A 31 8.06 25.72 -1.06
N ILE A 32 7.56 24.50 -0.90
CA ILE A 32 7.76 23.41 -1.87
C ILE A 32 7.10 23.73 -3.22
N ARG A 33 5.90 24.30 -3.20
CA ARG A 33 5.22 24.75 -4.42
C ARG A 33 5.95 25.88 -5.13
N SER A 34 6.53 26.80 -4.38
CA SER A 34 7.32 27.91 -4.95
C SER A 34 8.59 27.42 -5.64
N LEU A 35 9.11 26.25 -5.26
CA LEU A 35 10.21 25.57 -5.95
C LEU A 35 9.77 24.86 -7.25
N GLY A 36 8.50 24.89 -7.57
CA GLY A 36 7.94 24.24 -8.76
C GLY A 36 7.62 22.74 -8.56
N PHE A 37 7.56 22.29 -7.33
CA PHE A 37 7.27 20.89 -6.98
C PHE A 37 5.85 20.74 -6.46
N ILE A 38 5.25 19.57 -6.70
CA ILE A 38 3.95 19.21 -6.13
C ILE A 38 4.21 18.41 -4.86
N PRO A 39 3.94 18.95 -3.66
CA PRO A 39 4.18 18.23 -2.41
C PRO A 39 3.22 17.04 -2.28
N THR A 40 3.77 15.84 -2.22
CA THR A 40 3.01 14.60 -2.00
C THR A 40 2.98 14.25 -0.52
N LYS A 41 4.09 14.46 0.17
CA LYS A 41 4.24 14.15 1.58
C LYS A 41 5.15 15.18 2.23
N VAL A 42 4.70 15.78 3.34
CA VAL A 42 5.48 16.76 4.12
C VAL A 42 5.33 16.40 5.59
N TYR A 43 6.43 16.26 6.31
CA TYR A 43 6.46 15.94 7.73
C TYR A 43 7.59 16.67 8.44
N GLU A 44 7.32 17.07 9.70
CA GLU A 44 8.30 17.76 10.53
C GLU A 44 9.43 16.82 10.97
N GLU A 45 10.66 17.28 10.87
CA GLU A 45 11.82 16.59 11.41
C GLU A 45 11.86 16.76 12.94
N LYS A 46 11.17 15.87 13.67
CA LYS A 46 11.29 15.82 15.12
C LYS A 46 12.64 15.24 15.52
N THR A 47 13.41 16.01 16.25
CA THR A 47 14.73 15.64 16.76
C THR A 47 14.68 14.33 17.56
N LYS A 48 15.36 13.32 17.07
CA LYS A 48 15.93 12.16 17.80
C LYS A 48 15.02 11.05 18.35
N SER A 49 13.74 10.91 18.02
CA SER A 49 13.00 9.73 18.49
C SER A 49 12.22 8.95 17.41
N GLU A 50 12.10 9.47 16.21
CA GLU A 50 11.34 8.82 15.14
C GLU A 50 12.19 8.35 13.94
N GLU A 51 13.46 8.74 13.84
CA GLU A 51 14.40 8.17 12.86
C GLU A 51 14.70 6.69 13.12
N ASP A 52 14.52 6.23 14.36
CA ASP A 52 14.64 4.81 14.72
C ASP A 52 13.45 3.96 14.26
N SER A 53 12.30 4.57 13.94
CA SER A 53 11.12 3.84 13.49
C SER A 53 11.11 3.58 11.97
N GLU A 54 11.69 4.45 11.17
CA GLU A 54 11.75 4.25 9.71
C GLU A 54 12.98 3.45 9.26
N LYS A 55 14.08 3.50 10.00
CA LYS A 55 15.28 2.69 9.72
C LYS A 55 15.24 1.27 10.30
N LYS A 56 14.31 0.99 11.22
CA LYS A 56 14.12 -0.35 11.81
C LYS A 56 13.07 -1.21 11.13
N THR A 57 12.45 -0.75 10.07
CA THR A 57 11.56 -1.57 9.25
C THR A 57 12.23 -2.15 8.00
N GLU A 58 13.54 -2.31 8.00
CA GLU A 58 14.11 -3.45 7.31
C GLU A 58 13.72 -4.69 8.12
N VAL A 59 12.60 -5.29 7.73
CA VAL A 59 12.16 -6.58 8.29
C VAL A 59 13.18 -7.64 7.88
N LYS A 60 14.31 -7.66 8.58
CA LYS A 60 15.15 -8.86 8.61
C LYS A 60 14.35 -9.95 9.32
N GLY A 61 13.55 -10.69 8.54
CA GLY A 61 12.89 -11.91 9.02
C GLY A 61 11.74 -11.73 10.02
N GLY A 62 11.24 -10.54 10.24
CA GLY A 62 10.07 -10.29 11.09
C GLY A 62 8.78 -10.68 10.40
N LYS A 63 7.93 -11.47 11.05
CA LYS A 63 6.60 -11.81 10.53
C LYS A 63 5.78 -10.53 10.38
N ILE A 64 5.28 -10.28 9.18
CA ILE A 64 4.30 -9.22 8.92
C ILE A 64 3.05 -9.51 9.76
N LYS A 65 2.55 -8.52 10.48
CA LYS A 65 1.33 -8.67 11.28
C LYS A 65 0.17 -9.11 10.40
N LYS A 66 -0.64 -10.03 10.92
CA LYS A 66 -1.80 -10.58 10.20
C LYS A 66 -2.76 -9.47 9.76
N LEU A 67 -3.16 -9.52 8.50
CA LEU A 67 -4.20 -8.66 7.95
C LEU A 67 -5.57 -9.07 8.48
N GLY A 68 -6.32 -8.14 9.02
CA GLY A 68 -7.72 -8.34 9.34
C GLY A 68 -8.60 -8.37 8.09
N LEU A 69 -9.88 -8.64 8.26
CA LEU A 69 -10.83 -8.67 7.15
C LEU A 69 -10.92 -7.31 6.44
N GLN A 70 -11.02 -6.22 7.21
CA GLN A 70 -11.08 -4.87 6.65
C GLN A 70 -9.80 -4.52 5.88
N ASP A 71 -8.64 -4.93 6.38
CA ASP A 71 -7.36 -4.71 5.71
C ASP A 71 -7.27 -5.41 4.35
N ARG A 72 -7.77 -6.65 4.28
CA ARG A 72 -7.86 -7.42 3.03
C ARG A 72 -8.85 -6.79 2.05
N MET A 73 -9.98 -6.28 2.56
CA MET A 73 -10.94 -5.56 1.75
C MET A 73 -10.35 -4.29 1.15
N ASP A 74 -9.67 -3.48 1.96
CA ASP A 74 -9.04 -2.24 1.51
C ASP A 74 -7.94 -2.51 0.48
N PHE A 75 -7.09 -3.49 0.74
CA PHE A 75 -6.04 -3.93 -0.18
C PHE A 75 -6.62 -4.39 -1.53
N THR A 76 -7.60 -5.28 -1.48
CA THR A 76 -8.24 -5.84 -2.69
C THR A 76 -9.02 -4.79 -3.47
N SER A 77 -9.74 -3.91 -2.78
CA SER A 77 -10.48 -2.80 -3.39
C SER A 77 -9.56 -1.85 -4.14
N THR A 78 -8.45 -1.48 -3.55
CA THR A 78 -7.47 -0.61 -4.20
C THR A 78 -6.86 -1.28 -5.44
N LEU A 79 -6.48 -2.55 -5.33
CA LEU A 79 -5.98 -3.31 -6.48
C LEU A 79 -7.03 -3.40 -7.61
N GLN A 80 -8.29 -3.67 -7.27
CA GLN A 80 -9.36 -3.80 -8.24
C GLN A 80 -9.60 -2.48 -8.99
N ILE A 81 -9.67 -1.36 -8.29
CA ILE A 81 -9.85 -0.03 -8.88
C ILE A 81 -8.70 0.31 -9.83
N LEU A 82 -7.48 0.06 -9.43
CA LEU A 82 -6.29 0.33 -10.24
C LEU A 82 -6.20 -0.60 -11.46
N ALA A 83 -6.52 -1.88 -11.29
CA ALA A 83 -6.60 -2.85 -12.40
C ALA A 83 -7.68 -2.46 -13.42
N GLN A 84 -8.84 -2.02 -12.96
CA GLN A 84 -9.91 -1.53 -13.82
C GLN A 84 -9.50 -0.29 -14.63
N SER A 85 -8.60 0.52 -14.09
CA SER A 85 -8.01 1.67 -14.77
C SER A 85 -6.85 1.30 -15.71
N GLY A 86 -6.52 0.01 -15.85
CA GLY A 86 -5.44 -0.47 -16.70
C GLY A 86 -4.04 -0.33 -16.11
N ILE A 87 -3.93 -0.07 -14.80
CA ILE A 87 -2.65 0.08 -14.12
C ILE A 87 -2.06 -1.31 -13.82
N PRO A 88 -0.80 -1.59 -14.21
CA PRO A 88 -0.14 -2.85 -13.93
C PRO A 88 -0.05 -3.17 -12.43
N ILE A 89 -0.02 -4.45 -12.10
CA ILE A 89 -0.01 -4.91 -10.70
C ILE A 89 1.17 -4.36 -9.88
N ILE A 90 2.34 -4.25 -10.47
CA ILE A 90 3.54 -3.71 -9.82
C ILE A 90 3.33 -2.26 -9.40
N GLU A 91 2.78 -1.43 -10.29
CA GLU A 91 2.49 -0.03 -10.00
C GLU A 91 1.35 0.11 -8.98
N SER A 92 0.36 -0.76 -9.05
CA SER A 92 -0.73 -0.81 -8.07
C SER A 92 -0.22 -1.15 -6.67
N LEU A 93 0.69 -2.11 -6.55
CA LEU A 93 1.33 -2.46 -5.28
C LEU A 93 2.21 -1.32 -4.76
N MET A 94 2.91 -0.62 -5.63
CA MET A 94 3.70 0.55 -5.26
C MET A 94 2.82 1.68 -4.72
N PHE A 95 1.66 1.89 -5.31
CA PHE A 95 0.67 2.84 -4.80
C PHE A 95 0.23 2.47 -3.37
N ILE A 96 -0.12 1.22 -3.12
CA ILE A 96 -0.54 0.74 -1.79
C ILE A 96 0.61 0.87 -0.78
N GLU A 97 1.83 0.51 -1.16
CA GLU A 97 3.03 0.66 -0.32
C GLU A 97 3.24 2.11 0.15
N ASN A 98 2.94 3.08 -0.70
CA ASN A 98 3.15 4.50 -0.40
C ASN A 98 1.97 5.16 0.30
N ASP A 99 0.74 4.76 0.00
CA ASP A 99 -0.47 5.52 0.34
C ASP A 99 -1.45 4.81 1.28
N ALA A 100 -1.31 3.50 1.51
CA ALA A 100 -2.20 2.79 2.42
C ALA A 100 -2.12 3.37 3.84
N ALA A 101 -3.28 3.47 4.52
CA ALA A 101 -3.36 4.07 5.85
C ALA A 101 -2.64 3.24 6.91
N LYS A 102 -2.68 1.91 6.81
CA LYS A 102 -2.10 1.00 7.81
C LYS A 102 -0.74 0.49 7.38
N LEU A 103 0.23 0.57 8.29
CA LEU A 103 1.60 0.12 8.06
C LEU A 103 1.67 -1.35 7.61
N LYS A 104 0.91 -2.24 8.23
CA LYS A 104 0.89 -3.67 7.86
C LYS A 104 0.44 -3.92 6.42
N VAL A 105 -0.49 -3.14 5.89
CA VAL A 105 -0.93 -3.20 4.49
C VAL A 105 0.19 -2.70 3.56
N ARG A 106 0.85 -1.61 3.91
CA ARG A 106 2.01 -1.10 3.17
C ARG A 106 3.16 -2.09 3.12
N LEU A 107 3.45 -2.77 4.24
CA LEU A 107 4.52 -3.77 4.31
C LEU A 107 4.22 -5.01 3.47
N VAL A 108 2.98 -5.49 3.47
CA VAL A 108 2.55 -6.59 2.60
C VAL A 108 2.72 -6.20 1.13
N ALA A 109 2.23 -5.05 0.72
CA ALA A 109 2.36 -4.57 -0.65
C ALA A 109 3.83 -4.43 -1.08
N LYS A 110 4.68 -3.90 -0.21
CA LYS A 110 6.12 -3.80 -0.44
C LYS A 110 6.76 -5.16 -0.69
N GLU A 111 6.45 -6.13 0.14
CA GLU A 111 7.02 -7.48 0.03
C GLU A 111 6.54 -8.20 -1.23
N LEU A 112 5.24 -8.12 -1.55
CA LEU A 112 4.69 -8.68 -2.77
C LEU A 112 5.33 -8.06 -4.02
N ARG A 113 5.45 -6.73 -4.04
CA ARG A 113 6.12 -6.00 -5.13
C ARG A 113 7.57 -6.43 -5.30
N ARG A 114 8.31 -6.55 -4.21
CA ARG A 114 9.70 -7.01 -4.23
C ARG A 114 9.84 -8.37 -4.90
N GLN A 115 8.99 -9.32 -4.56
CA GLN A 115 9.01 -10.67 -5.12
C GLN A 115 8.62 -10.69 -6.61
N ILE A 116 7.62 -9.92 -7.01
CA ILE A 116 7.21 -9.81 -8.41
C ILE A 116 8.35 -9.18 -9.25
N MET A 117 9.01 -8.15 -8.74
CA MET A 117 10.17 -7.56 -9.41
C MET A 117 11.34 -8.54 -9.54
N ALA A 118 11.45 -9.52 -8.64
CA ALA A 118 12.43 -10.59 -8.71
C ALA A 118 12.03 -11.73 -9.67
N GLY A 119 10.87 -11.65 -10.31
CA GLY A 119 10.41 -12.58 -11.34
C GLY A 119 9.27 -13.51 -10.94
N ALA A 120 8.74 -13.42 -9.71
CA ALA A 120 7.59 -14.21 -9.30
C ALA A 120 6.29 -13.68 -9.91
N THR A 121 5.30 -14.55 -10.08
CA THR A 121 3.94 -14.14 -10.46
C THR A 121 3.21 -13.57 -9.25
N PHE A 122 2.15 -12.81 -9.47
CA PHE A 122 1.33 -12.29 -8.37
C PHE A 122 0.69 -13.44 -7.56
N ALA A 123 0.17 -14.44 -8.24
CA ALA A 123 -0.39 -15.63 -7.59
C ALA A 123 0.63 -16.37 -6.72
N ASP A 124 1.87 -16.54 -7.21
CA ASP A 124 2.93 -17.20 -6.44
C ASP A 124 3.31 -16.41 -5.19
N THR A 125 3.33 -15.08 -5.27
CA THR A 125 3.63 -14.23 -4.12
C THR A 125 2.54 -14.31 -3.06
N ILE A 126 1.27 -14.25 -3.45
CA ILE A 126 0.11 -14.39 -2.55
C ILE A 126 0.09 -15.78 -1.89
N ALA A 127 0.44 -16.83 -2.64
CA ALA A 127 0.47 -18.22 -2.13
C ALA A 127 1.48 -18.45 -0.99
N LYS A 128 2.49 -17.61 -0.86
CA LYS A 128 3.46 -17.67 0.24
C LYS A 128 2.90 -17.16 1.58
N TYR A 129 1.75 -16.51 1.57
CA TYR A 129 1.12 -15.91 2.74
C TYR A 129 -0.29 -16.45 2.99
N PRO A 130 -0.45 -17.77 3.20
CA PRO A 130 -1.79 -18.37 3.40
C PRO A 130 -2.47 -17.84 4.68
N ASP A 131 -1.70 -17.46 5.69
CA ASP A 131 -2.22 -16.85 6.92
C ASP A 131 -2.76 -15.45 6.72
N GLN A 132 -2.27 -14.74 5.68
CA GLN A 132 -2.70 -13.37 5.36
C GLN A 132 -3.96 -13.37 4.50
N PHE A 133 -4.02 -14.20 3.46
CA PHE A 133 -5.04 -14.14 2.42
C PHE A 133 -6.06 -15.29 2.50
N GLY A 134 -5.64 -16.49 2.90
CA GLY A 134 -6.46 -17.70 2.93
C GLY A 134 -6.49 -18.45 1.59
N GLN A 135 -6.85 -19.73 1.65
CA GLN A 135 -6.77 -20.64 0.50
C GLN A 135 -7.72 -20.27 -0.65
N ILE A 136 -8.92 -19.78 -0.34
CA ILE A 136 -9.90 -19.37 -1.35
C ILE A 136 -9.38 -18.17 -2.13
N TYR A 137 -8.82 -17.19 -1.43
CA TYR A 137 -8.22 -16.01 -2.03
C TYR A 137 -7.07 -16.39 -2.98
N ILE A 138 -6.17 -17.22 -2.51
CA ILE A 138 -5.01 -17.71 -3.28
C ILE A 138 -5.46 -18.44 -4.53
N GLY A 139 -6.42 -19.36 -4.41
CA GLY A 139 -6.95 -20.13 -5.52
C GLY A 139 -7.61 -19.27 -6.59
N LEU A 140 -8.39 -18.28 -6.18
CA LEU A 140 -9.04 -17.35 -7.12
C LEU A 140 -8.04 -16.44 -7.82
N VAL A 141 -7.04 -15.92 -7.12
CA VAL A 141 -5.96 -15.11 -7.74
C VAL A 141 -5.20 -15.92 -8.76
N LYS A 142 -4.85 -17.17 -8.46
CA LYS A 142 -4.16 -18.05 -9.39
C LYS A 142 -5.00 -18.30 -10.65
N ALA A 143 -6.27 -18.66 -10.50
CA ALA A 143 -7.17 -18.87 -11.63
C ALA A 143 -7.35 -17.60 -12.48
N GLY A 144 -7.46 -16.45 -11.86
CA GLY A 144 -7.59 -15.16 -12.56
C GLY A 144 -6.33 -14.76 -13.31
N GLU A 145 -5.16 -14.99 -12.73
CA GLU A 145 -3.88 -14.71 -13.39
C GLU A 145 -3.65 -15.67 -14.58
N ASP A 146 -3.90 -16.97 -14.38
CA ASP A 146 -3.75 -17.98 -15.43
C ASP A 146 -4.69 -17.75 -16.62
N SER A 147 -5.89 -17.25 -16.38
CA SER A 147 -6.88 -16.95 -17.42
C SER A 147 -6.76 -15.55 -18.03
N GLY A 148 -5.91 -14.69 -17.45
CA GLY A 148 -5.81 -13.28 -17.86
C GLY A 148 -6.98 -12.41 -17.41
N GLU A 149 -7.80 -12.86 -16.46
CA GLU A 149 -8.99 -12.17 -15.94
C GLU A 149 -8.84 -11.71 -14.48
N LEU A 150 -7.66 -11.24 -14.12
CA LEU A 150 -7.35 -10.83 -12.75
C LEU A 150 -8.29 -9.72 -12.23
N GLU A 151 -8.67 -8.78 -13.08
CA GLU A 151 -9.60 -7.70 -12.74
C GLU A 151 -10.96 -8.24 -12.26
N LYS A 152 -11.55 -9.15 -13.01
CA LYS A 152 -12.83 -9.82 -12.65
C LYS A 152 -12.69 -10.64 -11.38
N THR A 153 -11.54 -11.29 -11.20
CA THR A 153 -11.23 -12.06 -10.00
C THR A 153 -11.15 -11.18 -8.77
N LEU A 154 -10.50 -10.03 -8.86
CA LEU A 154 -10.43 -9.06 -7.75
C LEU A 154 -11.82 -8.54 -7.36
N GLN A 155 -12.68 -8.28 -8.33
CA GLN A 155 -14.08 -7.91 -8.07
C GLN A 155 -14.83 -9.02 -7.34
N ARG A 156 -14.68 -10.26 -7.77
CA ARG A 156 -15.30 -11.42 -7.10
C ARG A 156 -14.77 -11.62 -5.69
N LEU A 157 -13.49 -11.42 -5.47
CA LEU A 157 -12.88 -11.45 -4.13
C LEU A 157 -13.47 -10.39 -3.20
N LEU A 158 -13.67 -9.17 -3.70
CA LEU A 158 -14.34 -8.11 -2.93
C LEU A 158 -15.76 -8.49 -2.52
N GLU A 159 -16.52 -9.10 -3.42
CA GLU A 159 -17.88 -9.59 -3.11
C GLU A 159 -17.86 -10.66 -2.01
N LEU A 160 -16.93 -11.62 -2.07
CA LEU A 160 -16.74 -12.65 -1.06
C LEU A 160 -16.33 -12.07 0.31
N LEU A 161 -15.37 -11.14 0.32
CA LEU A 161 -14.94 -10.45 1.54
C LEU A 161 -16.07 -9.60 2.14
N GLY A 162 -16.86 -8.95 1.29
CA GLY A 162 -18.03 -8.19 1.70
C GLY A 162 -19.10 -9.05 2.35
N LYS A 163 -19.35 -10.25 1.81
CA LYS A 163 -20.26 -11.24 2.41
C LYS A 163 -19.74 -11.74 3.76
N GLU A 164 -18.46 -12.03 3.87
CA GLU A 164 -17.83 -12.40 5.14
C GLU A 164 -17.97 -11.31 6.19
N ALA A 165 -17.76 -10.05 5.82
CA ALA A 165 -17.95 -8.90 6.69
C ALA A 165 -19.40 -8.74 7.15
N ALA A 166 -20.37 -8.94 6.27
CA ALA A 166 -21.78 -8.88 6.60
C ALA A 166 -22.20 -9.98 7.59
N ILE A 167 -21.70 -11.20 7.41
CA ILE A 167 -21.97 -12.33 8.34
C ILE A 167 -21.36 -12.02 9.71
N ARG A 168 -20.13 -11.55 9.80
CA ARG A 168 -19.50 -11.16 11.06
C ARG A 168 -20.23 -10.02 11.75
N GLY A 169 -20.67 -9.02 11.00
CA GLY A 169 -21.48 -7.91 11.50
C GLY A 169 -22.81 -8.35 12.10
N LYS A 170 -23.50 -9.30 11.48
CA LYS A 170 -24.77 -9.88 12.00
C LYS A 170 -24.56 -10.66 13.30
N VAL A 171 -23.45 -11.37 13.45
CA VAL A 171 -23.10 -12.11 14.67
C VAL A 171 -22.78 -11.15 15.82
N ILE A 172 -22.15 -10.03 15.55
CA ILE A 172 -21.78 -9.02 16.54
C ILE A 172 -22.96 -8.09 16.87
N GLY A 173 -23.90 -7.90 15.95
CA GLY A 173 -25.04 -6.98 16.06
C GLY A 173 -26.27 -7.53 16.80
N THR A 174 -26.18 -8.74 17.34
CA THR A 174 -27.17 -9.33 18.25
C THR A 174 -26.66 -9.29 19.69
#